data_b216d1e55df29a25e25a62f41600c511
#
_entry.id   b216d1e55df29a25e25a62f41600c511
#
_cell.length_a   1.000
_cell.length_b   1.000
_cell.length_c   1.000
_cell.angle_alpha   90.00
_cell.angle_beta   90.00
_cell.angle_gamma   90.00
#
_symmetry.space_group_name_H-M   'P 1'
#
loop_
_entity.id
_entity.type
_entity.pdbx_description
1 polymer ?
#
loop_
_entity_poly.entity_id
_entity_poly.type
_entity_poly.pdbx_seq_one_letter_code
_entity_poly.pdbx_strand_id
1 'polypeptide(L)'
;MAQESEIATSETQSFYDRIANVHNLAMKVNGYRDSVAKYLSSLELNINSDSLVLDAGSGTGIVTLGFQATGFRPKKIFAIDLSHNSLKIAREQFEKDENTDARNICVVQGNVLQLPFPDATFDLIMTCGVLEYVSLEEGLKEFARVLKKGAKLVLILVRPSLVGSVLEILYNFKTHSIEQTKQIAEQYFEIIGDYNFPITEPIGWSKMIFLLEKK
;
A
#
# COMPACT_ATOMS: atom_id res chain seq x y z
N MET A 1 10.28 -24.25 3.90
CA MET A 1 9.95 -23.06 3.06
C MET A 1 8.45 -22.80 3.00
N ALA A 2 7.58 -23.63 2.39
CA ALA A 2 6.13 -23.36 2.33
C ALA A 2 5.48 -23.27 3.73
N GLN A 3 5.83 -24.17 4.64
CA GLN A 3 5.29 -24.23 6.00
C GLN A 3 5.76 -23.05 6.89
N GLU A 4 6.99 -22.57 6.70
CA GLU A 4 7.52 -21.38 7.38
C GLU A 4 6.85 -20.09 6.88
N SER A 5 6.54 -20.00 5.58
CA SER A 5 5.80 -18.86 5.02
C SER A 5 4.34 -18.80 5.48
N GLU A 6 3.67 -19.95 5.64
CA GLU A 6 2.32 -20.03 6.19
C GLU A 6 2.27 -19.62 7.67
N ILE A 7 3.23 -20.05 8.49
CA ILE A 7 3.34 -19.68 9.90
C ILE A 7 3.59 -18.17 10.04
N ALA A 8 4.56 -17.62 9.30
CA ALA A 8 4.85 -16.19 9.31
C ALA A 8 3.64 -15.35 8.88
N THR A 9 2.88 -15.80 7.89
CA THR A 9 1.66 -15.15 7.43
C THR A 9 0.57 -15.16 8.50
N SER A 10 0.40 -16.29 9.21
CA SER A 10 -0.58 -16.43 10.31
C SER A 10 -0.23 -15.56 11.52
N GLU A 11 1.04 -15.46 11.89
CA GLU A 11 1.50 -14.61 12.98
C GLU A 11 1.32 -13.12 12.67
N THR A 12 1.66 -12.69 11.47
CA THR A 12 1.47 -11.32 10.99
C THR A 12 -0.01 -10.95 11.00
N GLN A 13 -0.88 -11.81 10.49
CA GLN A 13 -2.33 -11.61 10.51
C GLN A 13 -2.86 -11.43 11.94
N SER A 14 -2.52 -12.35 12.85
CA SER A 14 -2.94 -12.30 14.26
C SER A 14 -2.44 -11.04 14.98
N PHE A 15 -1.23 -10.57 14.65
CA PHE A 15 -0.68 -9.34 15.20
C PHE A 15 -1.51 -8.12 14.75
N TYR A 16 -1.73 -7.97 13.45
CA TYR A 16 -2.52 -6.85 12.91
C TYR A 16 -3.97 -6.87 13.37
N ASP A 17 -4.59 -8.02 13.48
CA ASP A 17 -5.96 -8.15 14.02
C ASP A 17 -6.07 -7.59 15.45
N ARG A 18 -5.01 -7.71 16.26
CA ARG A 18 -4.98 -7.17 17.63
C ARG A 18 -4.75 -5.67 17.71
N ILE A 19 -3.90 -5.13 16.83
CA ILE A 19 -3.47 -3.72 16.91
C ILE A 19 -4.21 -2.80 15.94
N ALA A 20 -5.07 -3.32 15.07
CA ALA A 20 -5.71 -2.58 13.98
C ALA A 20 -6.34 -1.25 14.42
N ASN A 21 -7.04 -1.22 15.56
CA ASN A 21 -7.67 -0.01 16.09
C ASN A 21 -6.64 1.03 16.54
N VAL A 22 -5.58 0.62 17.23
CA VAL A 22 -4.52 1.51 17.73
C VAL A 22 -3.71 2.07 16.56
N HIS A 23 -3.34 1.20 15.62
CA HIS A 23 -2.65 1.59 14.40
C HIS A 23 -3.46 2.59 13.57
N ASN A 24 -4.75 2.32 13.38
CA ASN A 24 -5.67 3.23 12.68
C ASN A 24 -5.75 4.61 13.35
N LEU A 25 -5.87 4.65 14.68
CA LEU A 25 -5.90 5.90 15.42
C LEU A 25 -4.59 6.69 15.26
N ALA A 26 -3.45 6.02 15.38
CA ALA A 26 -2.14 6.64 15.18
C ALA A 26 -1.99 7.24 13.77
N MET A 27 -2.41 6.52 12.73
CA MET A 27 -2.36 7.00 11.34
C MET A 27 -3.26 8.21 11.11
N LYS A 28 -4.46 8.23 11.72
CA LYS A 28 -5.39 9.37 11.61
C LYS A 28 -4.86 10.62 12.29
N VAL A 29 -4.37 10.51 13.52
CA VAL A 29 -3.83 11.64 14.30
C VAL A 29 -2.60 12.25 13.62
N ASN A 30 -1.82 11.45 12.94
CA ASN A 30 -0.60 11.90 12.24
C ASN A 30 -0.85 12.49 10.84
N GLY A 31 -2.10 12.70 10.41
CA GLY A 31 -2.41 13.32 9.12
C GLY A 31 -1.99 12.51 7.88
N TYR A 32 -1.84 11.20 8.03
CA TYR A 32 -1.38 10.30 6.96
C TYR A 32 -2.23 10.39 5.69
N ARG A 33 -3.56 10.45 5.85
CA ARG A 33 -4.50 10.57 4.73
C ARG A 33 -4.21 11.79 3.86
N ASP A 34 -4.05 12.95 4.50
CA ASP A 34 -3.87 14.23 3.80
C ASP A 34 -2.50 14.30 3.12
N SER A 35 -1.46 13.79 3.78
CA SER A 35 -0.13 13.68 3.19
C SER A 35 -0.12 12.76 1.96
N VAL A 36 -0.81 11.60 2.03
CA VAL A 36 -0.97 10.68 0.90
C VAL A 36 -1.76 11.35 -0.22
N ALA A 37 -2.89 12.01 0.10
CA ALA A 37 -3.72 12.71 -0.89
C ALA A 37 -2.93 13.79 -1.62
N LYS A 38 -2.22 14.66 -0.88
CA LYS A 38 -1.38 15.72 -1.43
C LYS A 38 -0.32 15.17 -2.37
N TYR A 39 0.36 14.09 -1.97
CA TYR A 39 1.37 13.47 -2.81
C TYR A 39 0.75 12.87 -4.07
N LEU A 40 -0.30 12.05 -3.97
CA LEU A 40 -0.96 11.42 -5.11
C LEU A 40 -1.51 12.45 -6.10
N SER A 41 -2.00 13.61 -5.60
CA SER A 41 -2.46 14.72 -6.45
C SER A 41 -1.33 15.38 -7.25
N SER A 42 -0.08 15.25 -6.81
CA SER A 42 1.09 15.79 -7.52
C SER A 42 1.62 14.88 -8.62
N LEU A 43 1.10 13.65 -8.72
CA LEU A 43 1.52 12.66 -9.70
C LEU A 43 0.62 12.66 -10.94
N GLU A 44 1.21 12.43 -12.10
CA GLU A 44 0.49 12.16 -13.35
C GLU A 44 0.12 10.68 -13.42
N LEU A 45 -0.98 10.29 -12.76
CA LEU A 45 -1.40 8.89 -12.66
C LEU A 45 -2.27 8.40 -13.81
N ASN A 46 -2.75 9.27 -14.69
CA ASN A 46 -3.60 8.96 -15.85
C ASN A 46 -4.85 8.12 -15.51
N ILE A 47 -5.47 8.37 -14.35
CA ILE A 47 -6.65 7.66 -13.89
C ILE A 47 -7.93 8.31 -14.44
N ASN A 48 -8.79 7.48 -15.02
CA ASN A 48 -10.08 7.86 -15.57
C ASN A 48 -11.21 6.93 -15.09
N SER A 49 -12.44 7.14 -15.61
CA SER A 49 -13.64 6.38 -15.22
C SER A 49 -13.63 4.89 -15.62
N ASP A 50 -12.70 4.45 -16.45
CA ASP A 50 -12.57 3.03 -16.85
C ASP A 50 -11.42 2.34 -16.08
N SER A 51 -10.61 3.09 -15.36
CA SER A 51 -9.44 2.58 -14.64
C SER A 51 -9.81 1.67 -13.48
N LEU A 52 -9.03 0.61 -13.29
CA LEU A 52 -9.08 -0.28 -12.13
C LEU A 52 -7.85 0.00 -11.24
N VAL A 53 -8.10 0.23 -9.96
CA VAL A 53 -7.06 0.57 -8.98
C VAL A 53 -7.01 -0.51 -7.89
N LEU A 54 -5.81 -0.89 -7.48
CA LEU A 54 -5.57 -1.80 -6.36
C LEU A 54 -4.86 -1.06 -5.22
N ASP A 55 -5.40 -1.17 -4.02
CA ASP A 55 -4.72 -0.85 -2.76
C ASP A 55 -4.28 -2.19 -2.13
N ALA A 56 -3.03 -2.55 -2.33
CA ALA A 56 -2.47 -3.83 -1.93
C ALA A 56 -1.91 -3.77 -0.51
N GLY A 57 -2.52 -4.52 0.41
CA GLY A 57 -2.29 -4.41 1.84
C GLY A 57 -2.93 -3.13 2.38
N SER A 58 -4.21 -2.95 2.07
CA SER A 58 -4.95 -1.72 2.38
C SER A 58 -5.08 -1.42 3.87
N GLY A 59 -4.87 -2.43 4.74
CA GLY A 59 -5.03 -2.28 6.18
C GLY A 59 -6.42 -1.72 6.51
N THR A 60 -6.44 -0.62 7.26
CA THR A 60 -7.67 0.09 7.64
C THR A 60 -8.13 1.11 6.59
N GLY A 61 -7.57 1.10 5.37
CA GLY A 61 -8.03 1.86 4.22
C GLY A 61 -7.49 3.28 4.10
N ILE A 62 -6.43 3.66 4.82
CA ILE A 62 -5.94 5.05 4.86
C ILE A 62 -5.43 5.53 3.49
N VAL A 63 -4.79 4.66 2.70
CA VAL A 63 -4.29 4.99 1.35
C VAL A 63 -5.45 5.15 0.38
N THR A 64 -6.42 4.24 0.40
CA THR A 64 -7.67 4.35 -0.37
C THR A 64 -8.41 5.66 -0.07
N LEU A 65 -8.55 6.03 1.21
CA LEU A 65 -9.18 7.30 1.62
C LEU A 65 -8.37 8.52 1.12
N GLY A 66 -7.05 8.48 1.21
CA GLY A 66 -6.17 9.50 0.65
C GLY A 66 -6.33 9.62 -0.87
N PHE A 67 -6.39 8.50 -1.59
CA PHE A 67 -6.62 8.48 -3.02
C PHE A 67 -7.99 9.06 -3.40
N GLN A 68 -9.06 8.71 -2.70
CA GLN A 68 -10.40 9.28 -2.95
C GLN A 68 -10.45 10.80 -2.71
N ALA A 69 -9.68 11.30 -1.74
CA ALA A 69 -9.59 12.72 -1.44
C ALA A 69 -8.91 13.55 -2.56
N THR A 70 -8.12 12.92 -3.45
CA THR A 70 -7.52 13.60 -4.61
C THR A 70 -8.53 14.04 -5.67
N GLY A 71 -9.73 13.47 -5.66
CA GLY A 71 -10.74 13.70 -6.71
C GLY A 71 -10.68 12.71 -7.87
N PHE A 72 -9.71 11.79 -7.92
CA PHE A 72 -9.74 10.69 -8.89
C PHE A 72 -10.98 9.81 -8.73
N ARG A 73 -11.59 9.44 -9.85
CA ARG A 73 -12.82 8.62 -9.87
C ARG A 73 -12.64 7.44 -10.84
N PRO A 74 -11.89 6.39 -10.42
CA PRO A 74 -11.76 5.18 -11.22
C PRO A 74 -13.07 4.40 -11.27
N LYS A 75 -13.18 3.47 -12.19
CA LYS A 75 -14.30 2.54 -12.30
C LYS A 75 -14.47 1.71 -11.02
N LYS A 76 -13.35 1.24 -10.45
CA LYS A 76 -13.34 0.41 -9.25
C LYS A 76 -12.00 0.51 -8.52
N ILE A 77 -12.07 0.49 -7.20
CA ILE A 77 -10.92 0.30 -6.32
C ILE A 77 -11.07 -1.04 -5.63
N PHE A 78 -10.03 -1.85 -5.64
CA PHE A 78 -9.94 -3.08 -4.85
C PHE A 78 -9.01 -2.81 -3.67
N ALA A 79 -9.54 -2.91 -2.45
CA ALA A 79 -8.78 -2.81 -1.21
C ALA A 79 -8.58 -4.22 -0.66
N ILE A 80 -7.36 -4.76 -0.79
CA ILE A 80 -7.04 -6.13 -0.37
C ILE A 80 -6.11 -6.12 0.83
N ASP A 81 -6.40 -6.96 1.82
CA ASP A 81 -5.55 -7.17 3.00
C ASP A 81 -5.71 -8.58 3.54
N LEU A 82 -4.71 -9.05 4.27
CA LEU A 82 -4.74 -10.36 4.94
C LEU A 82 -5.61 -10.34 6.20
N SER A 83 -5.64 -9.21 6.92
CA SER A 83 -6.34 -9.04 8.20
C SER A 83 -7.82 -8.74 7.99
N HIS A 84 -8.67 -9.68 8.42
CA HIS A 84 -10.12 -9.50 8.42
C HIS A 84 -10.57 -8.29 9.26
N ASN A 85 -9.95 -8.09 10.43
CA ASN A 85 -10.28 -6.98 11.32
C ASN A 85 -9.92 -5.62 10.71
N SER A 86 -8.76 -5.52 10.06
CA SER A 86 -8.37 -4.31 9.32
C SER A 86 -9.38 -3.99 8.22
N LEU A 87 -9.79 -4.98 7.44
CA LEU A 87 -10.79 -4.81 6.36
C LEU A 87 -12.18 -4.42 6.89
N LYS A 88 -12.57 -4.92 8.05
CA LYS A 88 -13.82 -4.48 8.71
C LYS A 88 -13.76 -3.00 9.04
N ILE A 89 -12.67 -2.54 9.66
CA ILE A 89 -12.45 -1.12 9.97
C ILE A 89 -12.41 -0.28 8.68
N ALA A 90 -11.72 -0.76 7.64
CA ALA A 90 -11.64 -0.08 6.36
C ALA A 90 -13.03 0.16 5.75
N ARG A 91 -13.88 -0.88 5.72
CA ARG A 91 -15.24 -0.79 5.21
C ARG A 91 -16.07 0.24 5.97
N GLU A 92 -16.03 0.22 7.30
CA GLU A 92 -16.71 1.22 8.13
C GLU A 92 -16.20 2.64 7.87
N GLN A 93 -14.92 2.82 7.59
CA GLN A 93 -14.34 4.12 7.27
C GLN A 93 -14.78 4.61 5.90
N PHE A 94 -14.80 3.74 4.89
CA PHE A 94 -15.26 4.09 3.55
C PHE A 94 -16.72 4.52 3.53
N GLU A 95 -17.57 3.87 4.33
CA GLU A 95 -18.99 4.22 4.46
C GLU A 95 -19.24 5.54 5.20
N LYS A 96 -18.37 5.91 6.14
CA LYS A 96 -18.50 7.13 6.95
C LYS A 96 -17.86 8.36 6.32
N ASP A 97 -16.97 8.20 5.35
CA ASP A 97 -16.25 9.30 4.74
C ASP A 97 -17.05 9.94 3.60
N GLU A 98 -17.42 11.21 3.77
CA GLU A 98 -18.27 11.96 2.83
C GLU A 98 -17.60 12.18 1.46
N ASN A 99 -16.26 12.13 1.37
CA ASN A 99 -15.51 12.31 0.14
C ASN A 99 -15.29 11.00 -0.62
N THR A 100 -15.74 9.87 -0.05
CA THR A 100 -15.50 8.53 -0.57
C THR A 100 -16.78 7.94 -1.15
N ASP A 101 -16.73 7.48 -2.42
CA ASP A 101 -17.80 6.65 -2.98
C ASP A 101 -17.55 5.18 -2.62
N ALA A 102 -18.06 4.76 -1.46
CA ALA A 102 -17.90 3.40 -0.95
C ALA A 102 -18.44 2.32 -1.92
N ARG A 103 -19.40 2.65 -2.79
CA ARG A 103 -19.97 1.71 -3.79
C ARG A 103 -18.94 1.31 -4.86
N ASN A 104 -17.93 2.15 -5.07
CA ASN A 104 -16.86 1.88 -6.03
C ASN A 104 -15.67 1.15 -5.40
N ILE A 105 -15.71 0.83 -4.09
CA ILE A 105 -14.65 0.14 -3.39
C ILE A 105 -15.06 -1.31 -3.10
N CYS A 106 -14.26 -2.25 -3.60
CA CYS A 106 -14.37 -3.68 -3.28
C CYS A 106 -13.35 -4.05 -2.22
N VAL A 107 -13.83 -4.44 -1.04
CA VAL A 107 -12.96 -4.90 0.06
C VAL A 107 -12.81 -6.42 -0.04
N VAL A 108 -11.59 -6.90 -0.19
CA VAL A 108 -11.22 -8.30 -0.46
C VAL A 108 -10.23 -8.79 0.58
N GLN A 109 -10.46 -9.97 1.16
CA GLN A 109 -9.43 -10.61 1.99
C GLN A 109 -8.53 -11.46 1.09
N GLY A 110 -7.19 -11.27 1.20
CA GLY A 110 -6.24 -12.02 0.39
C GLY A 110 -4.79 -11.69 0.68
N ASN A 111 -3.91 -12.51 0.11
CA ASN A 111 -2.47 -12.39 0.25
C ASN A 111 -1.88 -11.61 -0.94
N VAL A 112 -1.07 -10.59 -0.66
CA VAL A 112 -0.39 -9.78 -1.68
C VAL A 112 0.65 -10.55 -2.50
N LEU A 113 1.11 -11.69 -2.02
CA LEU A 113 2.01 -12.60 -2.75
C LEU A 113 1.27 -13.51 -3.74
N GLN A 114 -0.06 -13.58 -3.64
CA GLN A 114 -0.91 -14.38 -4.52
C GLN A 114 -2.26 -13.69 -4.72
N LEU A 115 -2.24 -12.64 -5.53
CA LEU A 115 -3.41 -11.82 -5.78
C LEU A 115 -4.47 -12.57 -6.61
N PRO A 116 -5.75 -12.56 -6.20
CA PRO A 116 -6.81 -13.29 -6.90
C PRO A 116 -7.31 -12.54 -8.15
N PHE A 117 -6.38 -11.99 -8.93
CA PHE A 117 -6.69 -11.21 -10.13
C PHE A 117 -5.88 -11.72 -11.32
N PRO A 118 -6.44 -11.65 -12.55
CA PRO A 118 -5.72 -11.98 -13.77
C PRO A 118 -4.51 -11.06 -14.01
N ASP A 119 -3.62 -11.50 -14.90
CA ASP A 119 -2.52 -10.67 -15.38
C ASP A 119 -3.04 -9.39 -16.04
N ALA A 120 -2.26 -8.32 -15.97
CA ALA A 120 -2.53 -7.04 -16.64
C ALA A 120 -3.96 -6.51 -16.38
N THR A 121 -4.41 -6.55 -15.14
CA THR A 121 -5.76 -6.10 -14.71
C THR A 121 -5.79 -4.62 -14.34
N PHE A 122 -4.78 -4.13 -13.61
CA PHE A 122 -4.82 -2.83 -12.94
C PHE A 122 -4.09 -1.73 -13.71
N ASP A 123 -4.64 -0.52 -13.66
CA ASP A 123 -4.06 0.71 -14.20
C ASP A 123 -3.19 1.43 -13.15
N LEU A 124 -3.39 1.12 -11.87
CA LEU A 124 -2.61 1.63 -10.75
C LEU A 124 -2.62 0.62 -9.61
N ILE A 125 -1.46 0.40 -9.00
CA ILE A 125 -1.35 -0.22 -7.68
C ILE A 125 -0.77 0.81 -6.71
N MET A 126 -1.36 0.86 -5.52
CA MET A 126 -0.80 1.56 -4.35
C MET A 126 -0.55 0.52 -3.27
N THR A 127 0.53 0.67 -2.51
CA THR A 127 0.83 -0.18 -1.35
C THR A 127 1.61 0.62 -0.32
N CYS A 128 1.35 0.38 0.96
CA CYS A 128 2.01 1.09 2.05
C CYS A 128 2.29 0.19 3.24
N GLY A 129 3.58 -0.01 3.55
CA GLY A 129 4.01 -0.74 4.74
C GLY A 129 3.66 -2.22 4.73
N VAL A 130 3.72 -2.86 3.57
CA VAL A 130 3.34 -4.27 3.35
C VAL A 130 4.55 -5.13 3.02
N LEU A 131 5.40 -4.65 2.11
CA LEU A 131 6.55 -5.43 1.62
C LEU A 131 7.65 -5.58 2.68
N GLU A 132 7.54 -4.92 3.81
CA GLU A 132 8.37 -5.13 4.99
C GLU A 132 8.06 -6.44 5.73
N TYR A 133 6.88 -7.03 5.49
CA TYR A 133 6.40 -8.28 6.13
C TYR A 133 6.52 -9.51 5.25
N VAL A 134 6.80 -9.32 3.97
CA VAL A 134 6.84 -10.38 2.97
C VAL A 134 8.08 -10.25 2.12
N SER A 135 8.34 -11.24 1.27
CA SER A 135 9.42 -11.16 0.28
C SER A 135 9.21 -9.98 -0.66
N LEU A 136 10.12 -9.01 -0.64
CA LEU A 136 10.09 -7.84 -1.52
C LEU A 136 10.07 -8.25 -3.00
N GLU A 137 10.89 -9.23 -3.38
CA GLU A 137 10.99 -9.71 -4.75
C GLU A 137 9.69 -10.40 -5.21
N GLU A 138 9.14 -11.30 -4.40
CA GLU A 138 7.88 -11.99 -4.72
C GLU A 138 6.71 -11.01 -4.79
N GLY A 139 6.64 -10.05 -3.87
CA GLY A 139 5.60 -9.00 -3.88
C GLY A 139 5.69 -8.12 -5.12
N LEU A 140 6.88 -7.63 -5.48
CA LEU A 140 7.08 -6.81 -6.68
C LEU A 140 6.80 -7.59 -7.96
N LYS A 141 7.17 -8.88 -8.02
CA LYS A 141 6.84 -9.77 -9.14
C LYS A 141 5.33 -9.94 -9.29
N GLU A 142 4.62 -10.16 -8.19
CA GLU A 142 3.17 -10.33 -8.22
C GLU A 142 2.44 -9.02 -8.60
N PHE A 143 2.90 -7.88 -8.10
CA PHE A 143 2.37 -6.58 -8.52
C PHE A 143 2.62 -6.33 -10.01
N ALA A 144 3.82 -6.67 -10.51
CA ALA A 144 4.09 -6.60 -11.95
C ALA A 144 3.19 -7.51 -12.77
N ARG A 145 2.85 -8.70 -12.28
CA ARG A 145 1.95 -9.62 -12.98
C ARG A 145 0.57 -9.00 -13.19
N VAL A 146 -0.02 -8.43 -12.16
CA VAL A 146 -1.40 -7.92 -12.23
C VAL A 146 -1.50 -6.49 -12.78
N LEU A 147 -0.39 -5.72 -12.85
CA LEU A 147 -0.36 -4.42 -13.50
C LEU A 147 -0.36 -4.54 -15.02
N LYS A 148 -1.05 -3.64 -15.70
CA LYS A 148 -0.94 -3.45 -17.16
C LYS A 148 0.44 -2.86 -17.50
N LYS A 149 0.92 -3.11 -18.71
CA LYS A 149 2.14 -2.49 -19.23
C LYS A 149 1.99 -0.97 -19.26
N GLY A 150 3.01 -0.24 -18.81
CA GLY A 150 2.98 1.22 -18.67
C GLY A 150 2.14 1.74 -17.50
N ALA A 151 1.47 0.86 -16.74
CA ALA A 151 0.74 1.23 -15.53
C ALA A 151 1.70 1.46 -14.34
N LYS A 152 1.25 2.25 -13.36
CA LYS A 152 2.11 2.71 -12.26
C LYS A 152 1.88 1.94 -10.96
N LEU A 153 2.98 1.79 -10.22
CA LEU A 153 2.98 1.33 -8.83
C LEU A 153 3.49 2.47 -7.94
N VAL A 154 2.65 2.90 -6.99
CA VAL A 154 3.03 3.79 -5.91
C VAL A 154 3.41 2.93 -4.71
N LEU A 155 4.71 2.77 -4.50
CA LEU A 155 5.29 1.93 -3.45
C LEU A 155 5.74 2.79 -2.27
N ILE A 156 4.99 2.77 -1.17
CA ILE A 156 5.29 3.51 0.06
C ILE A 156 5.92 2.54 1.06
N LEU A 157 7.20 2.71 1.33
CA LEU A 157 7.97 1.87 2.24
C LEU A 157 8.39 2.61 3.51
N VAL A 158 8.69 1.85 4.56
CA VAL A 158 9.40 2.37 5.72
C VAL A 158 10.83 2.69 5.31
N ARG A 159 11.23 3.96 5.49
CA ARG A 159 12.59 4.40 5.17
C ARG A 159 13.57 3.93 6.25
N PRO A 160 14.78 3.50 5.87
CA PRO A 160 15.86 3.25 6.83
C PRO A 160 16.20 4.55 7.59
N SER A 161 15.82 4.61 8.87
CA SER A 161 16.00 5.77 9.73
C SER A 161 15.92 5.34 11.21
N LEU A 162 16.31 6.23 12.13
CA LEU A 162 16.15 5.92 13.58
C LEU A 162 14.68 5.64 13.93
N VAL A 163 13.73 6.39 13.37
CA VAL A 163 12.30 6.13 13.56
C VAL A 163 11.90 4.80 12.93
N GLY A 164 12.41 4.51 11.72
CA GLY A 164 12.20 3.21 11.05
C GLY A 164 12.67 2.04 11.91
N SER A 165 13.85 2.13 12.51
CA SER A 165 14.39 1.07 13.40
C SER A 165 13.53 0.87 14.65
N VAL A 166 12.99 1.92 15.23
CA VAL A 166 12.03 1.80 16.35
C VAL A 166 10.75 1.08 15.89
N LEU A 167 10.24 1.43 14.69
CA LEU A 167 9.07 0.77 14.14
C LEU A 167 9.32 -0.70 13.79
N GLU A 168 10.52 -1.06 13.31
CA GLU A 168 10.90 -2.47 13.08
C GLU A 168 10.72 -3.33 14.35
N ILE A 169 11.18 -2.80 15.50
CA ILE A 169 11.06 -3.48 16.78
C ILE A 169 9.60 -3.56 17.24
N LEU A 170 8.87 -2.45 17.14
CA LEU A 170 7.49 -2.37 17.61
C LEU A 170 6.52 -3.23 16.80
N TYR A 171 6.74 -3.32 15.49
CA TYR A 171 5.82 -3.98 14.55
C TYR A 171 6.37 -5.29 13.98
N ASN A 172 7.55 -5.74 14.45
CA ASN A 172 8.19 -6.99 14.06
C ASN A 172 8.29 -7.19 12.53
N PHE A 173 8.83 -6.19 11.83
CA PHE A 173 9.10 -6.25 10.39
C PHE A 173 10.57 -5.93 10.10
N LYS A 174 10.96 -5.97 8.83
CA LYS A 174 12.32 -5.64 8.39
C LYS A 174 12.28 -4.59 7.29
N THR A 175 12.99 -3.47 7.49
CA THR A 175 13.18 -2.47 6.43
C THR A 175 14.10 -3.00 5.34
N HIS A 176 13.85 -2.56 4.11
CA HIS A 176 14.71 -2.84 2.96
C HIS A 176 15.63 -1.65 2.72
N SER A 177 16.90 -1.88 2.30
CA SER A 177 17.75 -0.79 1.87
C SER A 177 17.22 -0.19 0.56
N ILE A 178 17.51 1.10 0.35
CA ILE A 178 17.10 1.81 -0.87
C ILE A 178 17.70 1.14 -2.10
N GLU A 179 18.98 0.77 -2.02
CA GLU A 179 19.71 0.09 -3.10
C GLU A 179 19.10 -1.26 -3.45
N GLN A 180 18.81 -2.07 -2.42
CA GLN A 180 18.18 -3.38 -2.62
C GLN A 180 16.79 -3.22 -3.25
N THR A 181 15.99 -2.26 -2.78
CA THR A 181 14.67 -1.98 -3.32
C THR A 181 14.74 -1.60 -4.80
N LYS A 182 15.67 -0.70 -5.17
CA LYS A 182 15.89 -0.29 -6.56
C LYS A 182 16.32 -1.46 -7.43
N GLN A 183 17.31 -2.23 -6.99
CA GLN A 183 17.85 -3.38 -7.74
C GLN A 183 16.77 -4.43 -8.05
N ILE A 184 15.89 -4.72 -7.09
CA ILE A 184 14.81 -5.70 -7.29
C ILE A 184 13.71 -5.09 -8.16
N ALA A 185 13.31 -3.83 -7.90
CA ALA A 185 12.28 -3.16 -8.67
C ALA A 185 12.65 -3.05 -10.15
N GLU A 186 13.89 -2.75 -10.48
CA GLU A 186 14.40 -2.63 -11.86
C GLU A 186 14.28 -3.92 -12.69
N GLN A 187 14.06 -5.07 -12.07
CA GLN A 187 13.80 -6.32 -12.81
C GLN A 187 12.44 -6.30 -13.51
N TYR A 188 11.45 -5.58 -12.95
CA TYR A 188 10.06 -5.60 -13.39
C TYR A 188 9.54 -4.22 -13.83
N PHE A 189 10.15 -3.15 -13.32
CA PHE A 189 9.68 -1.78 -13.45
C PHE A 189 10.80 -0.85 -13.94
N GLU A 190 10.38 0.29 -14.50
CA GLU A 190 11.19 1.49 -14.62
C GLU A 190 10.97 2.35 -13.39
N ILE A 191 12.05 2.88 -12.79
CA ILE A 191 11.96 3.79 -11.64
C ILE A 191 11.75 5.20 -12.18
N ILE A 192 10.54 5.73 -12.07
CA ILE A 192 10.20 7.09 -12.51
C ILE A 192 10.73 8.12 -11.53
N GLY A 193 10.70 7.81 -10.23
CA GLY A 193 11.25 8.66 -9.21
C GLY A 193 11.18 8.07 -7.81
N ASP A 194 11.97 8.65 -6.91
CA ASP A 194 11.88 8.43 -5.48
C ASP A 194 11.60 9.76 -4.78
N TYR A 195 10.69 9.73 -3.80
CA TYR A 195 10.20 10.92 -3.15
C TYR A 195 10.20 10.74 -1.64
N ASN A 196 10.59 11.81 -0.96
CA ASN A 196 10.50 11.88 0.50
C ASN A 196 9.40 12.85 0.89
N PHE A 197 8.54 12.46 1.81
CA PHE A 197 7.59 13.38 2.41
C PHE A 197 8.34 14.51 3.15
N PRO A 198 7.76 15.73 3.23
CA PRO A 198 8.35 16.82 3.99
C PRO A 198 8.59 16.41 5.45
N ILE A 199 9.71 16.85 6.02
CA ILE A 199 10.05 16.57 7.42
C ILE A 199 9.06 17.20 8.41
N THR A 200 8.29 18.18 7.96
CA THR A 200 7.21 18.82 8.71
C THR A 200 5.97 17.94 8.83
N GLU A 201 5.87 16.89 8.03
CA GLU A 201 4.77 15.93 8.06
C GLU A 201 5.24 14.65 8.77
N PRO A 202 4.50 14.13 9.79
CA PRO A 202 4.93 12.95 10.56
C PRO A 202 5.19 11.70 9.72
N ILE A 203 4.49 11.53 8.62
CA ILE A 203 4.73 10.45 7.64
C ILE A 203 6.17 10.49 7.10
N GLY A 204 6.74 11.67 6.90
CA GLY A 204 8.09 11.88 6.37
C GLY A 204 9.21 11.40 7.29
N TRP A 205 8.92 11.16 8.58
CA TRP A 205 9.91 10.63 9.52
C TRP A 205 10.17 9.14 9.33
N SER A 206 9.19 8.43 8.78
CA SER A 206 9.23 6.97 8.68
C SER A 206 9.00 6.41 7.28
N LYS A 207 8.50 7.21 6.34
CA LYS A 207 8.10 6.70 5.02
C LYS A 207 8.84 7.41 3.89
N MET A 208 9.01 6.67 2.79
CA MET A 208 9.45 7.16 1.48
C MET A 208 8.63 6.49 0.39
N ILE A 209 8.66 7.07 -0.81
CA ILE A 209 7.88 6.57 -1.94
C ILE A 209 8.78 6.31 -3.12
N PHE A 210 8.56 5.20 -3.80
CA PHE A 210 9.00 4.96 -5.16
C PHE A 210 7.80 5.01 -6.11
N LEU A 211 7.90 5.81 -7.15
CA LEU A 211 7.00 5.77 -8.29
C LEU A 211 7.63 4.89 -9.36
N LEU A 212 6.99 3.78 -9.66
CA LEU A 212 7.47 2.77 -10.57
C LEU A 212 6.49 2.61 -11.73
N GLU A 213 6.98 2.34 -12.95
CA GLU A 213 6.16 2.06 -14.12
C GLU A 213 6.48 0.67 -14.66
N LYS A 214 5.45 -0.14 -14.94
CA LYS A 214 5.65 -1.50 -15.43
C LYS A 214 6.19 -1.52 -16.86
N LYS A 215 7.27 -2.27 -17.07
CA LYS A 215 7.91 -2.52 -18.37
C LYS A 215 7.02 -3.30 -19.35
#